data_0d0db8f8e3a832f1bf134f8a09c13d4a
#
_entry.id   0d0db8f8e3a832f1bf134f8a09c13d4a
#
_cell.length_a   1.000
_cell.length_b   1.000
_cell.length_c   1.000
_cell.angle_alpha   90.00
_cell.angle_beta   90.00
_cell.angle_gamma   90.00
#
_symmetry.space_group_name_H-M   'P 1'
#
loop_
_entity.id
_entity.type
_entity.pdbx_description
1 polymer ?
#
loop_
_entity_poly.entity_id
_entity_poly.type
_entity_poly.pdbx_seq_one_letter_code
_entity_poly.pdbx_strand_id
1 'polypeptide(L)'
;MKKIKARWVAQSVLGRGLHPKHFLRYLKLSKKKQSNDRHEFDAQLKLYAQILPGDFLHYGYFDQPDVPPERISLHDIQQAQLRYAQLILRQLENRDNEVLDVGCGTGGLINLLIQNGFKVTGLTPDRFQIQYISEKYPPAQLIRAKFQNIDIDSYRKHFGTIINSESLQYIALDKAIAIVKQILKTDGRWIVADYFRTGQSMEKSGHLWDEFHTKIKAAGFNIFHEQEITQNIYPTLAYVHMWGEKLGLPLLEYLVGKFKQKHPRLHYIFNDVLLELHSYLDKKLDLVNPEIFIRDKKYMLITLQLTA
;
A
#
# COMPACT_ATOMS: atom_id res chain seq x y z
N MET A 1 -34.53 14.98 -2.94
CA MET A 1 -33.42 15.49 -2.11
C MET A 1 -33.94 16.53 -1.13
N LYS A 2 -33.96 16.26 0.18
CA LYS A 2 -34.36 17.22 1.20
C LYS A 2 -33.35 18.36 1.24
N LYS A 3 -33.80 19.63 1.05
CA LYS A 3 -32.96 20.81 1.22
C LYS A 3 -32.35 20.83 2.62
N ILE A 4 -31.04 20.61 2.71
CA ILE A 4 -30.31 20.83 3.96
C ILE A 4 -30.39 22.31 4.26
N LYS A 5 -31.18 22.69 5.28
CA LYS A 5 -31.36 24.10 5.65
C LYS A 5 -30.05 24.62 6.22
N ALA A 6 -29.48 25.69 5.64
CA ALA A 6 -28.24 26.35 6.11
C ALA A 6 -28.26 26.63 7.62
N ARG A 7 -29.46 26.89 8.17
CA ARG A 7 -29.71 27.06 9.61
C ARG A 7 -29.37 25.82 10.44
N TRP A 8 -29.55 24.61 9.89
CA TRP A 8 -29.23 23.34 10.58
C TRP A 8 -27.73 23.08 10.66
N VAL A 9 -27.01 23.42 9.59
CA VAL A 9 -25.54 23.29 9.57
C VAL A 9 -24.90 24.29 10.54
N ALA A 10 -25.33 25.55 10.51
CA ALA A 10 -24.86 26.58 11.44
C ALA A 10 -25.16 26.22 12.91
N GLN A 11 -26.34 25.71 13.22
CA GLN A 11 -26.72 25.25 14.56
C GLN A 11 -25.88 24.01 14.97
N SER A 12 -25.58 23.11 14.05
CA SER A 12 -24.73 21.93 14.36
C SER A 12 -23.29 22.34 14.64
N VAL A 13 -22.69 23.26 13.87
CA VAL A 13 -21.32 23.72 14.06
C VAL A 13 -21.18 24.57 15.32
N LEU A 14 -22.06 25.53 15.52
CA LEU A 14 -22.06 26.40 16.70
C LEU A 14 -22.46 25.60 17.97
N GLY A 15 -23.46 24.72 17.88
CA GLY A 15 -23.87 23.88 19.00
C GLY A 15 -22.79 22.91 19.44
N ARG A 16 -21.99 22.38 18.52
CA ARG A 16 -20.86 21.48 18.86
C ARG A 16 -19.61 22.24 19.28
N GLY A 17 -19.34 23.42 18.70
CA GLY A 17 -18.17 24.23 19.03
C GLY A 17 -18.28 24.97 20.36
N LEU A 18 -19.48 25.47 20.71
CA LEU A 18 -19.73 26.27 21.91
C LEU A 18 -20.20 25.46 23.11
N HIS A 19 -20.61 24.20 22.94
CA HIS A 19 -21.09 23.39 24.05
C HIS A 19 -19.93 22.73 24.80
N PRO A 20 -19.73 22.92 26.10
CA PRO A 20 -18.58 22.44 26.87
C PRO A 20 -18.34 20.92 26.75
N LYS A 21 -19.40 20.10 26.71
CA LYS A 21 -19.30 18.64 26.54
C LYS A 21 -18.74 18.23 25.18
N HIS A 22 -19.10 18.98 24.11
CA HIS A 22 -18.60 18.71 22.76
C HIS A 22 -17.16 19.19 22.60
N PHE A 23 -16.80 20.32 23.22
CA PHE A 23 -15.43 20.83 23.27
C PHE A 23 -14.49 19.85 24.04
N LEU A 24 -14.93 19.35 25.19
CA LEU A 24 -14.18 18.31 25.91
C LEU A 24 -14.03 17.00 25.09
N ARG A 25 -15.07 16.64 24.33
CA ARG A 25 -15.00 15.51 23.40
C ARG A 25 -14.02 15.78 22.25
N TYR A 26 -14.01 16.97 21.69
CA TYR A 26 -13.05 17.40 20.68
C TYR A 26 -11.60 17.29 21.21
N LEU A 27 -11.32 17.78 22.39
CA LEU A 27 -10.00 17.66 23.03
C LEU A 27 -9.60 16.19 23.28
N LYS A 28 -10.54 15.33 23.66
CA LYS A 28 -10.30 13.89 23.78
C LYS A 28 -10.01 13.21 22.44
N LEU A 29 -10.69 13.63 21.35
CA LEU A 29 -10.45 13.11 20.00
C LEU A 29 -9.08 13.52 19.46
N SER A 30 -8.61 14.74 19.76
CA SER A 30 -7.27 15.19 19.35
C SER A 30 -6.15 14.41 20.07
N LYS A 31 -6.36 14.05 21.35
CA LYS A 31 -5.43 13.19 22.11
C LYS A 31 -5.42 11.73 21.64
N LYS A 32 -6.57 11.20 21.18
CA LYS A 32 -6.64 9.85 20.60
C LYS A 32 -5.86 9.71 19.28
N LYS A 33 -5.67 10.80 18.56
CA LYS A 33 -4.87 10.82 17.32
C LYS A 33 -3.36 10.64 17.57
N GLN A 34 -2.90 10.78 18.80
CA GLN A 34 -1.51 10.54 19.24
C GLN A 34 -1.26 9.15 19.82
N SER A 35 -2.28 8.36 20.11
CA SER A 35 -2.12 6.97 20.55
C SER A 35 -1.89 6.06 19.35
N ASN A 36 -1.08 5.02 19.54
CA ASN A 36 -0.61 4.08 18.52
C ASN A 36 -1.69 3.26 17.77
N ASP A 37 -2.99 3.59 17.92
CA ASP A 37 -4.15 2.89 17.34
C ASP A 37 -4.42 3.24 15.85
N ARG A 38 -3.45 3.82 15.12
CA ARG A 38 -3.59 4.13 13.69
C ARG A 38 -3.84 2.91 12.80
N HIS A 39 -3.71 1.71 13.33
CA HIS A 39 -3.85 0.45 12.61
C HIS A 39 -5.18 -0.29 12.89
N GLU A 40 -6.13 0.31 13.61
CA GLU A 40 -7.41 -0.36 13.85
C GLU A 40 -8.35 -0.34 12.64
N PHE A 41 -8.20 0.63 11.74
CA PHE A 41 -9.05 0.75 10.57
C PHE A 41 -8.44 1.71 9.55
N ASP A 42 -7.93 1.19 8.45
CA ASP A 42 -7.51 2.00 7.32
C ASP A 42 -8.69 2.18 6.35
N ALA A 43 -9.28 3.39 6.37
CA ALA A 43 -10.40 3.73 5.50
C ALA A 43 -10.02 3.68 4.00
N GLN A 44 -8.75 3.89 3.67
CA GLN A 44 -8.23 3.83 2.31
C GLN A 44 -8.20 2.38 1.82
N LEU A 45 -7.71 1.46 2.64
CA LEU A 45 -7.69 0.03 2.32
C LEU A 45 -9.10 -0.53 2.13
N LYS A 46 -10.05 -0.11 2.99
CA LYS A 46 -11.47 -0.48 2.82
C LYS A 46 -12.04 0.05 1.51
N LEU A 47 -11.72 1.28 1.14
CA LEU A 47 -12.16 1.88 -0.12
C LEU A 47 -11.59 1.09 -1.30
N TYR A 48 -10.31 0.75 -1.28
CA TYR A 48 -9.68 -0.04 -2.33
C TYR A 48 -10.31 -1.42 -2.47
N ALA A 49 -10.56 -2.12 -1.37
CA ALA A 49 -11.24 -3.41 -1.38
C ALA A 49 -12.68 -3.36 -1.93
N GLN A 50 -13.32 -2.18 -1.94
CA GLN A 50 -14.66 -1.99 -2.51
C GLN A 50 -14.63 -1.58 -4.00
N ILE A 51 -13.60 -0.86 -4.43
CA ILE A 51 -13.51 -0.30 -5.78
C ILE A 51 -12.76 -1.25 -6.72
N LEU A 52 -11.68 -1.86 -6.22
CA LEU A 52 -10.87 -2.78 -7.02
C LEU A 52 -11.60 -4.13 -7.12
N PRO A 53 -11.82 -4.64 -8.34
CA PRO A 53 -12.58 -5.86 -8.55
C PRO A 53 -11.81 -7.15 -8.18
N GLY A 54 -10.61 -7.06 -7.61
CA GLY A 54 -9.76 -8.15 -7.16
C GLY A 54 -9.20 -7.92 -5.77
N ASP A 55 -8.49 -8.91 -5.24
CA ASP A 55 -7.88 -8.82 -3.90
C ASP A 55 -6.40 -8.42 -3.92
N PHE A 56 -5.93 -7.90 -5.04
CA PHE A 56 -4.60 -7.35 -5.18
C PHE A 56 -4.64 -5.83 -4.97
N LEU A 57 -3.73 -5.32 -4.13
CA LEU A 57 -3.59 -3.88 -3.87
C LEU A 57 -2.33 -3.29 -4.52
N HIS A 58 -1.45 -4.15 -5.05
CA HIS A 58 -0.23 -3.75 -5.72
C HIS A 58 -0.46 -3.30 -7.18
N TYR A 59 0.56 -2.69 -7.78
CA TYR A 59 0.55 -2.36 -9.21
C TYR A 59 0.41 -3.61 -10.08
N GLY A 60 -0.02 -3.42 -11.32
CA GLY A 60 -0.09 -4.48 -12.33
C GLY A 60 1.19 -4.55 -13.15
N TYR A 61 1.55 -5.75 -13.60
CA TYR A 61 2.60 -5.98 -14.58
C TYR A 61 2.00 -6.11 -15.98
N PHE A 62 2.35 -5.21 -16.86
CA PHE A 62 1.94 -5.22 -18.26
C PHE A 62 3.06 -5.76 -19.14
N ASP A 63 2.78 -6.80 -19.93
CA ASP A 63 3.73 -7.34 -20.88
C ASP A 63 4.04 -6.34 -22.01
N GLN A 64 3.08 -5.47 -22.33
CA GLN A 64 3.21 -4.37 -23.30
C GLN A 64 3.15 -3.03 -22.55
N PRO A 65 4.30 -2.41 -22.21
CA PRO A 65 4.33 -1.20 -21.40
C PRO A 65 3.84 0.07 -22.14
N ASP A 66 3.78 0.05 -23.45
CA ASP A 66 3.42 1.23 -24.28
C ASP A 66 1.91 1.36 -24.49
N VAL A 67 1.09 0.56 -23.81
CA VAL A 67 -0.36 0.66 -23.91
C VAL A 67 -0.86 2.02 -23.43
N PRO A 68 -1.60 2.80 -24.27
CA PRO A 68 -2.14 4.08 -23.84
C PRO A 68 -3.12 3.92 -22.67
N PRO A 69 -3.08 4.78 -21.65
CA PRO A 69 -3.92 4.64 -20.46
C PRO A 69 -5.43 4.71 -20.77
N GLU A 70 -5.83 5.40 -21.86
CA GLU A 70 -7.22 5.47 -22.32
C GLU A 70 -7.77 4.13 -22.85
N ARG A 71 -6.90 3.21 -23.21
CA ARG A 71 -7.27 1.86 -23.69
C ARG A 71 -7.28 0.82 -22.58
N ILE A 72 -6.81 1.16 -21.40
CA ILE A 72 -6.77 0.25 -20.25
C ILE A 72 -8.15 0.21 -19.59
N SER A 73 -8.69 -1.00 -19.44
CA SER A 73 -9.89 -1.25 -18.66
C SER A 73 -9.56 -1.72 -17.23
N LEU A 74 -10.54 -1.72 -16.34
CA LEU A 74 -10.38 -2.34 -15.00
C LEU A 74 -10.05 -3.82 -15.09
N HIS A 75 -10.55 -4.53 -16.10
CA HIS A 75 -10.19 -5.92 -16.34
C HIS A 75 -8.71 -6.09 -16.70
N ASP A 76 -8.16 -5.20 -17.53
CA ASP A 76 -6.72 -5.24 -17.88
C ASP A 76 -5.85 -4.99 -16.65
N ILE A 77 -6.26 -4.07 -15.76
CA ILE A 77 -5.58 -3.85 -14.46
C ILE A 77 -5.58 -5.14 -13.63
N GLN A 78 -6.72 -5.83 -13.52
CA GLN A 78 -6.82 -7.10 -12.78
C GLN A 78 -5.88 -8.17 -13.36
N GLN A 79 -5.90 -8.33 -14.68
CA GLN A 79 -5.02 -9.28 -15.37
C GLN A 79 -3.54 -8.92 -15.17
N ALA A 80 -3.21 -7.64 -15.19
CA ALA A 80 -1.85 -7.16 -14.92
C ALA A 80 -1.42 -7.42 -13.47
N GLN A 81 -2.33 -7.22 -12.50
CA GLN A 81 -2.09 -7.55 -11.10
C GLN A 81 -1.89 -9.06 -10.89
N LEU A 82 -2.67 -9.89 -11.57
CA LEU A 82 -2.47 -11.35 -11.53
C LEU A 82 -1.11 -11.74 -12.13
N ARG A 83 -0.71 -11.16 -13.27
CA ARG A 83 0.63 -11.41 -13.86
C ARG A 83 1.76 -11.00 -12.91
N TYR A 84 1.63 -9.86 -12.24
CA TYR A 84 2.59 -9.45 -11.21
C TYR A 84 2.70 -10.49 -10.08
N ALA A 85 1.59 -10.96 -9.54
CA ALA A 85 1.60 -12.00 -8.51
C ALA A 85 2.19 -13.32 -9.02
N GLN A 86 1.96 -13.65 -10.29
CA GLN A 86 2.57 -14.83 -10.95
C GLN A 86 4.09 -14.69 -11.12
N LEU A 87 4.62 -13.47 -11.33
CA LEU A 87 6.08 -13.25 -11.34
C LEU A 87 6.70 -13.61 -9.98
N ILE A 88 6.05 -13.20 -8.89
CA ILE A 88 6.46 -13.58 -7.53
C ILE A 88 6.37 -15.09 -7.35
N LEU A 89 5.24 -15.72 -7.73
CA LEU A 89 5.03 -17.15 -7.63
C LEU A 89 6.14 -17.97 -8.33
N ARG A 90 6.62 -17.52 -9.48
CA ARG A 90 7.71 -18.17 -10.22
C ARG A 90 9.06 -18.16 -9.50
N GLN A 91 9.24 -17.31 -8.48
CA GLN A 91 10.47 -17.27 -7.67
C GLN A 91 10.46 -18.31 -6.55
N LEU A 92 9.31 -18.96 -6.27
CA LEU A 92 9.19 -19.98 -5.25
C LEU A 92 9.53 -21.34 -5.84
N GLU A 93 10.28 -22.17 -5.09
CA GLU A 93 10.68 -23.51 -5.55
C GLU A 93 9.99 -24.64 -4.79
N ASN A 94 10.08 -24.61 -3.46
CA ASN A 94 9.70 -25.75 -2.63
C ASN A 94 8.34 -25.52 -1.96
N ARG A 95 7.34 -26.34 -2.30
CA ARG A 95 5.97 -26.28 -1.75
C ARG A 95 5.88 -26.81 -0.32
N ASP A 96 6.84 -27.60 0.13
CA ASP A 96 6.86 -28.14 1.50
C ASP A 96 7.26 -27.09 2.53
N ASN A 97 7.88 -26.01 2.08
CA ASN A 97 8.28 -24.90 2.90
C ASN A 97 7.13 -23.89 3.10
N GLU A 98 7.00 -23.41 4.33
CA GLU A 98 6.03 -22.36 4.64
C GLU A 98 6.50 -21.01 4.12
N VAL A 99 5.57 -20.25 3.57
CA VAL A 99 5.75 -18.91 3.02
C VAL A 99 5.22 -17.87 3.99
N LEU A 100 6.00 -16.83 4.29
CA LEU A 100 5.53 -15.63 5.00
C LEU A 100 5.29 -14.49 4.00
N ASP A 101 4.06 -14.05 3.87
CA ASP A 101 3.69 -12.86 3.08
C ASP A 101 3.60 -11.64 4.01
N VAL A 102 4.61 -10.77 3.95
CA VAL A 102 4.75 -9.58 4.82
C VAL A 102 4.03 -8.39 4.21
N GLY A 103 3.00 -7.90 4.89
CA GLY A 103 2.14 -6.85 4.37
C GLY A 103 1.13 -7.39 3.34
N CYS A 104 0.51 -8.48 3.67
CA CYS A 104 -0.31 -9.32 2.77
C CYS A 104 -1.56 -8.65 2.17
N GLY A 105 -1.82 -7.38 2.45
CA GLY A 105 -2.93 -6.63 1.87
C GLY A 105 -4.28 -7.29 2.13
N THR A 106 -5.08 -7.46 1.09
CA THR A 106 -6.38 -8.13 1.13
C THR A 106 -6.30 -9.63 0.80
N GLY A 107 -5.09 -10.19 0.72
CA GLY A 107 -4.87 -11.63 0.62
C GLY A 107 -4.88 -12.19 -0.81
N GLY A 108 -4.81 -11.37 -1.84
CA GLY A 108 -4.78 -11.84 -3.23
C GLY A 108 -3.59 -12.77 -3.52
N LEU A 109 -2.38 -12.39 -3.06
CA LEU A 109 -1.20 -13.23 -3.19
C LEU A 109 -1.31 -14.49 -2.33
N ILE A 110 -1.82 -14.39 -1.10
CA ILE A 110 -2.08 -15.55 -0.22
C ILE A 110 -2.97 -16.57 -0.95
N ASN A 111 -4.09 -16.13 -1.52
CA ASN A 111 -5.01 -17.02 -2.24
C ASN A 111 -4.31 -17.69 -3.43
N LEU A 112 -3.56 -16.93 -4.23
CA LEU A 112 -2.82 -17.49 -5.36
C LEU A 112 -1.82 -18.57 -4.92
N LEU A 113 -1.10 -18.33 -3.83
CA LEU A 113 -0.12 -19.28 -3.27
C LEU A 113 -0.83 -20.56 -2.75
N ILE A 114 -1.93 -20.42 -2.00
CA ILE A 114 -2.74 -21.56 -1.51
C ILE A 114 -3.26 -22.39 -2.68
N GLN A 115 -3.80 -21.77 -3.73
CA GLN A 115 -4.28 -22.47 -4.94
C GLN A 115 -3.17 -23.23 -5.67
N ASN A 116 -1.91 -22.80 -5.50
CA ASN A 116 -0.73 -23.48 -6.04
C ASN A 116 -0.07 -24.47 -5.06
N GLY A 117 -0.74 -24.79 -3.95
CA GLY A 117 -0.34 -25.83 -2.99
C GLY A 117 0.72 -25.39 -1.97
N PHE A 118 0.95 -24.08 -1.79
CA PHE A 118 1.86 -23.57 -0.74
C PHE A 118 1.15 -23.43 0.60
N LYS A 119 1.88 -23.66 1.68
CA LYS A 119 1.47 -23.26 3.03
C LYS A 119 1.86 -21.79 3.23
N VAL A 120 0.89 -20.94 3.58
CA VAL A 120 1.10 -19.49 3.64
C VAL A 120 0.64 -18.92 4.96
N THR A 121 1.51 -18.12 5.56
CA THR A 121 1.20 -17.25 6.69
C THR A 121 1.24 -15.81 6.22
N GLY A 122 0.11 -15.09 6.33
CA GLY A 122 0.03 -13.66 6.06
C GLY A 122 0.33 -12.84 7.30
N LEU A 123 1.10 -11.76 7.16
CA LEU A 123 1.40 -10.84 8.26
C LEU A 123 0.95 -9.42 7.91
N THR A 124 0.10 -8.85 8.76
CA THR A 124 -0.34 -7.45 8.67
C THR A 124 -0.72 -6.89 10.03
N PRO A 125 -0.45 -5.61 10.34
CA PRO A 125 -0.95 -4.98 11.57
C PRO A 125 -2.42 -4.57 11.47
N ASP A 126 -3.03 -4.57 10.30
CA ASP A 126 -4.37 -4.04 10.06
C ASP A 126 -5.46 -5.06 10.43
N ARG A 127 -6.39 -4.64 11.30
CA ARG A 127 -7.48 -5.50 11.78
C ARG A 127 -8.49 -5.84 10.68
N PHE A 128 -8.77 -4.88 9.80
CA PHE A 128 -9.72 -5.11 8.71
C PHE A 128 -9.18 -6.17 7.73
N GLN A 129 -7.90 -6.10 7.38
CA GLN A 129 -7.25 -7.09 6.51
C GLN A 129 -7.28 -8.48 7.14
N ILE A 130 -6.95 -8.61 8.42
CA ILE A 130 -7.03 -9.89 9.15
C ILE A 130 -8.44 -10.47 9.05
N GLN A 131 -9.46 -9.69 9.36
CA GLN A 131 -10.85 -10.14 9.32
C GLN A 131 -11.26 -10.53 7.89
N TYR A 132 -10.97 -9.68 6.91
CA TYR A 132 -11.31 -9.90 5.51
C TYR A 132 -10.70 -11.20 4.96
N ILE A 133 -9.41 -11.43 5.22
CA ILE A 133 -8.70 -12.64 4.77
C ILE A 133 -9.24 -13.88 5.48
N SER A 134 -9.47 -13.82 6.80
CA SER A 134 -10.01 -14.94 7.58
C SER A 134 -11.38 -15.38 7.08
N GLU A 135 -12.22 -14.44 6.69
CA GLU A 135 -13.57 -14.74 6.16
C GLU A 135 -13.50 -15.28 4.72
N LYS A 136 -12.63 -14.74 3.89
CA LYS A 136 -12.58 -15.05 2.46
C LYS A 136 -11.69 -16.24 2.12
N TYR A 137 -10.59 -16.41 2.86
CA TYR A 137 -9.57 -17.44 2.64
C TYR A 137 -9.28 -18.23 3.92
N PRO A 138 -10.23 -19.02 4.44
CA PRO A 138 -10.12 -19.71 5.73
C PRO A 138 -8.85 -20.57 5.93
N PRO A 139 -8.24 -21.19 4.87
CA PRO A 139 -6.99 -21.93 5.03
C PRO A 139 -5.76 -21.09 5.35
N ALA A 140 -5.83 -19.74 5.20
CA ALA A 140 -4.70 -18.86 5.45
C ALA A 140 -4.41 -18.74 6.96
N GLN A 141 -3.17 -18.96 7.34
CA GLN A 141 -2.69 -18.57 8.67
C GLN A 141 -2.38 -17.07 8.69
N LEU A 142 -2.66 -16.38 9.81
CA LEU A 142 -2.52 -14.93 9.90
C LEU A 142 -1.86 -14.50 11.19
N ILE A 143 -0.89 -13.58 11.08
CA ILE A 143 -0.21 -12.92 12.19
C ILE A 143 -0.61 -11.43 12.18
N ARG A 144 -1.27 -10.99 13.25
CA ARG A 144 -1.59 -9.57 13.42
C ARG A 144 -0.44 -8.85 14.14
N ALA A 145 0.56 -8.41 13.38
CA ALA A 145 1.70 -7.66 13.90
C ALA A 145 2.30 -6.76 12.83
N LYS A 146 3.06 -5.75 13.25
CA LYS A 146 4.07 -5.14 12.37
C LYS A 146 5.22 -6.13 12.23
N PHE A 147 5.85 -6.17 11.07
CA PHE A 147 6.98 -7.07 10.84
C PHE A 147 8.11 -6.88 11.86
N GLN A 148 8.36 -5.64 12.27
CA GLN A 148 9.36 -5.29 13.30
C GLN A 148 9.05 -5.89 14.68
N ASN A 149 7.84 -6.39 14.91
CA ASN A 149 7.34 -6.92 16.19
C ASN A 149 6.94 -8.40 16.05
N ILE A 150 7.37 -9.09 15.00
CA ILE A 150 7.16 -10.54 14.89
C ILE A 150 7.87 -11.26 16.03
N ASP A 151 7.26 -12.31 16.54
CA ASP A 151 7.86 -13.15 17.56
C ASP A 151 8.95 -14.04 16.93
N ILE A 152 10.20 -13.56 16.99
CA ILE A 152 11.35 -14.24 16.37
C ILE A 152 11.58 -15.62 16.98
N ASP A 153 11.37 -15.79 18.28
CA ASP A 153 11.65 -17.05 18.94
C ASP A 153 10.68 -18.16 18.51
N SER A 154 9.41 -17.81 18.31
CA SER A 154 8.40 -18.73 17.77
C SER A 154 8.64 -19.09 16.29
N TYR A 155 9.30 -18.22 15.50
CA TYR A 155 9.49 -18.41 14.06
C TYR A 155 10.96 -18.55 13.64
N ARG A 156 11.86 -18.89 14.58
CA ARG A 156 13.29 -19.05 14.28
C ARG A 156 13.53 -20.15 13.26
N LYS A 157 14.16 -19.78 12.10
CA LYS A 157 14.42 -20.70 10.97
C LYS A 157 13.19 -21.47 10.49
N HIS A 158 12.03 -20.82 10.54
CA HIS A 158 10.75 -21.45 10.26
C HIS A 158 10.34 -21.34 8.79
N PHE A 159 10.45 -20.14 8.20
CA PHE A 159 9.98 -19.89 6.84
C PHE A 159 11.00 -20.28 5.79
N GLY A 160 10.58 -21.03 4.77
CA GLY A 160 11.42 -21.31 3.60
C GLY A 160 11.41 -20.17 2.59
N THR A 161 10.34 -19.37 2.58
CA THR A 161 10.26 -18.16 1.75
C THR A 161 9.65 -17.02 2.56
N ILE A 162 10.24 -15.83 2.43
CA ILE A 162 9.67 -14.57 2.94
C ILE A 162 9.44 -13.66 1.75
N ILE A 163 8.24 -13.08 1.64
CA ILE A 163 7.87 -12.18 0.56
C ILE A 163 7.59 -10.79 1.12
N ASN A 164 8.20 -9.77 0.52
CA ASN A 164 7.82 -8.38 0.65
C ASN A 164 7.35 -7.89 -0.71
N SER A 165 6.04 -7.80 -0.89
CA SER A 165 5.41 -7.19 -2.06
C SER A 165 4.83 -5.84 -1.67
N GLU A 166 5.43 -4.74 -2.16
CA GLU A 166 5.08 -3.35 -1.82
C GLU A 166 4.99 -3.07 -0.31
N SER A 167 5.82 -3.72 0.48
CA SER A 167 5.77 -3.65 1.94
C SER A 167 7.11 -3.32 2.59
N LEU A 168 8.24 -3.62 1.95
CA LEU A 168 9.58 -3.36 2.49
C LEU A 168 9.83 -1.85 2.67
N GLN A 169 9.30 -1.03 1.78
CA GLN A 169 9.40 0.43 1.83
C GLN A 169 8.93 1.06 3.16
N TYR A 170 8.09 0.38 3.93
CA TYR A 170 7.58 0.83 5.24
C TYR A 170 8.38 0.29 6.43
N ILE A 171 9.40 -0.54 6.19
CA ILE A 171 10.16 -1.23 7.22
C ILE A 171 11.61 -0.73 7.17
N ALA A 172 12.18 -0.31 8.30
CA ALA A 172 13.60 0.06 8.34
C ALA A 172 14.46 -1.12 7.86
N LEU A 173 15.30 -0.91 6.84
CA LEU A 173 16.01 -1.96 6.13
C LEU A 173 16.89 -2.82 7.05
N ASP A 174 17.63 -2.20 7.97
CA ASP A 174 18.48 -2.93 8.92
C ASP A 174 17.67 -3.86 9.82
N LYS A 175 16.46 -3.42 10.24
CA LYS A 175 15.55 -4.27 11.01
C LYS A 175 14.97 -5.40 10.17
N ALA A 176 14.59 -5.13 8.92
CA ALA A 176 14.10 -6.17 8.02
C ALA A 176 15.15 -7.25 7.81
N ILE A 177 16.38 -6.86 7.49
CA ILE A 177 17.53 -7.78 7.31
C ILE A 177 17.77 -8.62 8.58
N ALA A 178 17.81 -7.97 9.75
CA ALA A 178 18.08 -8.67 11.02
C ALA A 178 17.01 -9.71 11.34
N ILE A 179 15.73 -9.41 11.09
CA ILE A 179 14.60 -10.32 11.32
C ILE A 179 14.64 -11.47 10.31
N VAL A 180 14.76 -11.15 9.01
CA VAL A 180 14.80 -12.16 7.94
C VAL A 180 15.90 -13.17 8.21
N LYS A 181 17.11 -12.76 8.59
CA LYS A 181 18.23 -13.66 8.93
C LYS A 181 17.89 -14.64 10.05
N GLN A 182 17.00 -14.28 10.96
CA GLN A 182 16.64 -15.15 12.09
C GLN A 182 15.50 -16.10 11.79
N ILE A 183 14.48 -15.66 11.03
CA ILE A 183 13.26 -16.44 10.78
C ILE A 183 13.30 -17.23 9.45
N LEU A 184 14.17 -16.85 8.52
CA LEU A 184 14.37 -17.56 7.25
C LEU A 184 15.22 -18.82 7.47
N LYS A 185 14.84 -19.94 6.86
CA LYS A 185 15.64 -21.17 6.81
C LYS A 185 16.98 -20.91 6.12
N THR A 186 17.97 -21.79 6.34
CA THR A 186 19.33 -21.62 5.81
C THR A 186 19.35 -21.62 4.28
N ASP A 187 18.53 -22.44 3.64
CA ASP A 187 18.34 -22.54 2.19
C ASP A 187 17.15 -21.73 1.68
N GLY A 188 16.57 -20.91 2.55
CA GLY A 188 15.38 -20.14 2.26
C GLY A 188 15.63 -18.94 1.36
N ARG A 189 14.54 -18.45 0.76
CA ARG A 189 14.54 -17.30 -0.15
C ARG A 189 13.80 -16.11 0.45
N TRP A 190 14.38 -14.93 0.30
CA TRP A 190 13.72 -13.67 0.55
C TRP A 190 13.41 -12.98 -0.78
N ILE A 191 12.13 -12.88 -1.12
CA ILE A 191 11.64 -12.26 -2.35
C ILE A 191 11.18 -10.84 -2.03
N VAL A 192 11.70 -9.87 -2.76
CA VAL A 192 11.34 -8.45 -2.65
C VAL A 192 10.83 -7.99 -3.99
N ALA A 193 9.58 -7.54 -4.04
CA ALA A 193 8.98 -6.87 -5.18
C ALA A 193 8.51 -5.49 -4.72
N ASP A 194 9.35 -4.46 -4.89
CA ASP A 194 9.12 -3.13 -4.35
C ASP A 194 9.83 -2.06 -5.20
N TYR A 195 9.47 -0.79 -4.98
CA TYR A 195 10.19 0.30 -5.61
C TYR A 195 11.33 0.81 -4.71
N PHE A 196 12.38 1.24 -5.37
CA PHE A 196 13.56 1.83 -4.75
C PHE A 196 13.81 3.22 -5.33
N ARG A 197 14.22 4.15 -4.47
CA ARG A 197 14.61 5.49 -4.92
C ARG A 197 15.97 5.45 -5.61
N THR A 198 16.08 6.20 -6.69
CA THR A 198 17.38 6.60 -7.25
C THR A 198 17.94 7.78 -6.46
N GLY A 199 19.23 8.06 -6.58
CA GLY A 199 19.87 9.16 -5.85
C GLY A 199 19.35 10.57 -6.17
N GLN A 200 18.50 10.71 -7.19
CA GLN A 200 17.91 11.98 -7.62
C GLN A 200 16.58 12.31 -6.95
N SER A 201 15.98 11.34 -6.26
CA SER A 201 14.65 11.49 -5.68
C SER A 201 14.63 12.45 -4.49
N MET A 202 13.75 13.46 -4.55
CA MET A 202 13.41 14.34 -3.42
C MET A 202 12.46 13.68 -2.42
N GLU A 203 11.81 12.60 -2.79
CA GLU A 203 10.87 11.86 -1.95
C GLU A 203 11.60 11.01 -0.91
N LYS A 204 11.03 10.93 0.29
CA LYS A 204 11.60 10.15 1.41
C LYS A 204 11.06 8.72 1.52
N SER A 205 10.01 8.37 0.76
CA SER A 205 9.39 7.05 0.79
C SER A 205 10.20 6.04 -0.02
N GLY A 206 10.40 4.85 0.52
CA GLY A 206 11.20 3.78 -0.08
C GLY A 206 12.69 3.87 0.27
N HIS A 207 13.39 2.78 0.06
CA HIS A 207 14.84 2.68 0.29
C HIS A 207 15.64 3.21 -0.91
N LEU A 208 16.85 3.70 -0.67
CA LEU A 208 17.80 3.98 -1.76
C LEU A 208 18.31 2.67 -2.34
N TRP A 209 18.37 2.57 -3.66
CA TRP A 209 18.81 1.38 -4.37
C TRP A 209 20.22 0.94 -3.99
N ASP A 210 21.16 1.87 -4.01
CA ASP A 210 22.56 1.60 -3.71
C ASP A 210 22.76 1.23 -2.24
N GLU A 211 22.00 1.82 -1.33
CA GLU A 211 21.99 1.48 0.09
C GLU A 211 21.47 0.05 0.30
N PHE A 212 20.37 -0.32 -0.39
CA PHE A 212 19.81 -1.66 -0.34
C PHE A 212 20.86 -2.70 -0.77
N HIS A 213 21.48 -2.53 -1.93
CA HIS A 213 22.50 -3.44 -2.43
C HIS A 213 23.69 -3.60 -1.47
N THR A 214 24.19 -2.47 -0.96
CA THR A 214 25.31 -2.48 -0.02
C THR A 214 24.97 -3.25 1.26
N LYS A 215 23.80 -3.00 1.84
CA LYS A 215 23.37 -3.65 3.09
C LYS A 215 23.06 -5.12 2.90
N ILE A 216 22.40 -5.51 1.81
CA ILE A 216 22.11 -6.92 1.49
C ILE A 216 23.40 -7.71 1.36
N LYS A 217 24.36 -7.20 0.60
CA LYS A 217 25.66 -7.85 0.42
C LYS A 217 26.45 -7.96 1.74
N ALA A 218 26.50 -6.87 2.51
CA ALA A 218 27.16 -6.85 3.82
C ALA A 218 26.51 -7.81 4.83
N ALA A 219 25.21 -8.06 4.70
CA ALA A 219 24.47 -9.00 5.54
C ALA A 219 24.67 -10.49 5.15
N GLY A 220 25.39 -10.78 4.06
CA GLY A 220 25.65 -12.13 3.57
C GLY A 220 24.51 -12.71 2.75
N PHE A 221 23.74 -11.89 2.04
CA PHE A 221 22.81 -12.36 1.04
C PHE A 221 23.44 -12.33 -0.34
N ASN A 222 23.22 -13.40 -1.11
CA ASN A 222 23.45 -13.45 -2.54
C ASN A 222 22.16 -13.05 -3.28
N ILE A 223 22.30 -12.29 -4.36
CA ILE A 223 21.19 -12.00 -5.28
C ILE A 223 21.10 -13.17 -6.25
N PHE A 224 20.05 -13.97 -6.11
CA PHE A 224 19.77 -15.12 -6.97
C PHE A 224 19.05 -14.71 -8.26
N HIS A 225 18.14 -13.74 -8.15
CA HIS A 225 17.40 -13.14 -9.28
C HIS A 225 17.25 -11.65 -9.06
N GLU A 226 17.43 -10.86 -10.11
CA GLU A 226 17.23 -9.42 -10.12
C GLU A 226 16.63 -9.02 -11.46
N GLN A 227 15.45 -8.40 -11.42
CA GLN A 227 14.75 -7.94 -12.61
C GLN A 227 14.16 -6.57 -12.34
N GLU A 228 14.49 -5.59 -13.17
CA GLU A 228 13.80 -4.32 -13.19
C GLU A 228 12.49 -4.44 -13.99
N ILE A 229 11.38 -4.04 -13.38
CA ILE A 229 10.04 -4.09 -13.99
C ILE A 229 9.36 -2.70 -14.01
N THR A 230 10.16 -1.62 -13.93
CA THR A 230 9.67 -0.24 -13.87
C THR A 230 8.75 0.07 -15.04
N GLN A 231 9.17 -0.27 -16.27
CA GLN A 231 8.38 0.00 -17.46
C GLN A 231 7.07 -0.82 -17.49
N ASN A 232 7.09 -2.03 -16.96
CA ASN A 232 5.91 -2.88 -16.91
C ASN A 232 4.86 -2.42 -15.89
N ILE A 233 5.27 -1.63 -14.88
CA ILE A 233 4.39 -1.00 -13.89
C ILE A 233 3.80 0.32 -14.40
N TYR A 234 4.51 0.97 -15.33
CA TYR A 234 4.13 2.27 -15.90
C TYR A 234 2.65 2.38 -16.29
N PRO A 235 2.05 1.41 -17.04
CA PRO A 235 0.66 1.55 -17.48
C PRO A 235 -0.33 1.64 -16.32
N THR A 236 -0.08 0.96 -15.19
CA THR A 236 -0.92 1.10 -13.99
C THR A 236 -0.86 2.52 -13.42
N LEU A 237 0.35 3.09 -13.31
CA LEU A 237 0.55 4.46 -12.83
C LEU A 237 -0.13 5.47 -13.77
N ALA A 238 0.10 5.33 -15.09
CA ALA A 238 -0.49 6.19 -16.11
C ALA A 238 -2.02 6.15 -16.08
N TYR A 239 -2.60 4.96 -15.89
CA TYR A 239 -4.06 4.79 -15.74
C TYR A 239 -4.62 5.50 -14.52
N VAL A 240 -4.00 5.31 -13.36
CA VAL A 240 -4.44 5.95 -12.11
C VAL A 240 -4.26 7.46 -12.18
N HIS A 241 -3.13 7.93 -12.70
CA HIS A 241 -2.84 9.36 -12.89
C HIS A 241 -3.87 10.01 -13.82
N MET A 242 -4.12 9.41 -14.97
CA MET A 242 -5.12 9.88 -15.95
C MET A 242 -6.51 10.05 -15.32
N TRP A 243 -6.99 9.06 -14.55
CA TRP A 243 -8.30 9.17 -13.89
C TRP A 243 -8.30 10.19 -12.76
N GLY A 244 -7.17 10.37 -12.08
CA GLY A 244 -6.98 11.46 -11.12
C GLY A 244 -7.17 12.83 -11.77
N GLU A 245 -6.53 13.05 -12.94
CA GLU A 245 -6.63 14.31 -13.69
C GLU A 245 -7.99 14.50 -14.41
N LYS A 246 -8.48 13.46 -15.10
CA LYS A 246 -9.70 13.58 -15.91
C LYS A 246 -10.98 13.51 -15.10
N LEU A 247 -10.98 12.89 -13.93
CA LEU A 247 -12.17 12.72 -13.11
C LEU A 247 -12.00 13.26 -11.68
N GLY A 248 -10.92 12.90 -11.00
CA GLY A 248 -10.74 13.17 -9.57
C GLY A 248 -10.72 14.68 -9.27
N LEU A 249 -9.80 15.42 -9.89
CA LEU A 249 -9.67 16.87 -9.71
C LEU A 249 -10.90 17.63 -10.23
N PRO A 250 -11.41 17.40 -11.46
CA PRO A 250 -12.61 18.10 -11.94
C PRO A 250 -13.86 17.84 -11.09
N LEU A 251 -14.01 16.63 -10.55
CA LEU A 251 -15.13 16.33 -9.64
C LEU A 251 -15.00 17.12 -8.34
N LEU A 252 -13.80 17.22 -7.77
CA LEU A 252 -13.55 18.05 -6.59
C LEU A 252 -13.91 19.53 -6.88
N GLU A 253 -13.40 20.09 -7.97
CA GLU A 253 -13.66 21.47 -8.39
C GLU A 253 -15.16 21.73 -8.57
N TYR A 254 -15.87 20.80 -9.22
CA TYR A 254 -17.31 20.85 -9.35
C TYR A 254 -18.02 20.88 -7.99
N LEU A 255 -17.62 20.01 -7.06
CA LEU A 255 -18.23 19.94 -5.72
C LEU A 255 -17.95 21.21 -4.91
N VAL A 256 -16.73 21.73 -4.95
CA VAL A 256 -16.33 22.99 -4.31
C VAL A 256 -17.10 24.18 -4.93
N GLY A 257 -17.18 24.23 -6.27
CA GLY A 257 -17.97 25.25 -6.98
C GLY A 257 -19.45 25.22 -6.60
N LYS A 258 -20.07 24.04 -6.55
CA LYS A 258 -21.44 23.85 -6.07
C LYS A 258 -21.62 24.27 -4.61
N PHE A 259 -20.66 23.95 -3.76
CA PHE A 259 -20.66 24.38 -2.36
C PHE A 259 -20.58 25.89 -2.24
N LYS A 260 -19.69 26.56 -3.00
CA LYS A 260 -19.57 28.03 -3.07
C LYS A 260 -20.89 28.71 -3.51
N GLN A 261 -21.52 28.18 -4.56
CA GLN A 261 -22.77 28.71 -5.06
C GLN A 261 -23.93 28.58 -4.05
N LYS A 262 -24.04 27.43 -3.38
CA LYS A 262 -25.13 27.16 -2.45
C LYS A 262 -24.92 27.74 -1.06
N HIS A 263 -23.69 27.85 -0.62
CA HIS A 263 -23.32 28.23 0.74
C HIS A 263 -22.10 29.17 0.78
N PRO A 264 -22.19 30.38 0.17
CA PRO A 264 -21.04 31.30 0.02
C PRO A 264 -20.41 31.70 1.35
N ARG A 265 -21.20 31.87 2.41
CA ARG A 265 -20.69 32.21 3.74
C ARG A 265 -19.90 31.06 4.36
N LEU A 266 -20.35 29.82 4.21
CA LEU A 266 -19.63 28.64 4.69
C LEU A 266 -18.38 28.38 3.85
N HIS A 267 -18.47 28.57 2.54
CA HIS A 267 -17.30 28.48 1.66
C HIS A 267 -16.20 29.45 2.10
N TYR A 268 -16.57 30.70 2.41
CA TYR A 268 -15.60 31.70 2.91
C TYR A 268 -14.91 31.22 4.20
N ILE A 269 -15.67 30.66 5.16
CA ILE A 269 -15.12 30.14 6.43
C ILE A 269 -14.18 28.95 6.21
N PHE A 270 -14.47 28.07 5.25
CA PHE A 270 -13.71 26.86 4.98
C PHE A 270 -12.73 26.99 3.81
N ASN A 271 -12.54 28.19 3.26
CA ASN A 271 -11.73 28.41 2.07
C ASN A 271 -10.31 27.84 2.21
N ASP A 272 -9.64 28.10 3.32
CA ASP A 272 -8.26 27.66 3.54
C ASP A 272 -8.17 26.13 3.64
N VAL A 273 -9.18 25.49 4.26
CA VAL A 273 -9.27 24.01 4.34
C VAL A 273 -9.48 23.40 2.95
N LEU A 274 -10.30 24.04 2.09
CA LEU A 274 -10.54 23.60 0.72
C LEU A 274 -9.29 23.75 -0.15
N LEU A 275 -8.54 24.82 0.00
CA LEU A 275 -7.26 25.05 -0.69
C LEU A 275 -6.21 24.02 -0.23
N GLU A 276 -6.13 23.73 1.07
CA GLU A 276 -5.24 22.70 1.61
C GLU A 276 -5.62 21.31 1.08
N LEU A 277 -6.91 20.99 1.00
CA LEU A 277 -7.41 19.74 0.41
C LEU A 277 -7.00 19.61 -1.06
N HIS A 278 -7.14 20.67 -1.85
CA HIS A 278 -6.74 20.69 -3.26
C HIS A 278 -5.22 20.43 -3.38
N SER A 279 -4.41 21.19 -2.67
CA SER A 279 -2.95 20.99 -2.64
C SER A 279 -2.53 19.59 -2.17
N TYR A 280 -3.28 19.02 -1.22
CA TYR A 280 -3.04 17.65 -0.79
C TYR A 280 -3.31 16.62 -1.89
N LEU A 281 -4.40 16.79 -2.64
CA LEU A 281 -4.76 15.89 -3.75
C LEU A 281 -3.79 16.04 -4.92
N ASP A 282 -3.37 17.25 -5.28
CA ASP A 282 -2.33 17.48 -6.29
C ASP A 282 -1.04 16.73 -5.93
N LYS A 283 -0.57 16.88 -4.69
CA LYS A 283 0.62 16.16 -4.21
C LYS A 283 0.44 14.63 -4.22
N LYS A 284 -0.79 14.15 -3.99
CA LYS A 284 -1.08 12.71 -4.09
C LYS A 284 -1.08 12.23 -5.54
N LEU A 285 -1.52 13.07 -6.45
CA LEU A 285 -1.48 12.78 -7.87
C LEU A 285 -0.05 12.74 -8.41
N ASP A 286 0.83 13.65 -7.95
CA ASP A 286 2.26 13.63 -8.27
C ASP A 286 2.94 12.31 -7.86
N LEU A 287 2.51 11.68 -6.74
CA LEU A 287 3.08 10.40 -6.30
C LEU A 287 2.80 9.23 -7.27
N VAL A 288 1.73 9.32 -8.03
CA VAL A 288 1.35 8.33 -9.04
C VAL A 288 1.61 8.84 -10.47
N ASN A 289 2.27 9.98 -10.62
CA ASN A 289 2.70 10.49 -11.92
C ASN A 289 3.78 9.55 -12.49
N PRO A 290 3.52 8.91 -13.64
CA PRO A 290 4.42 7.89 -14.17
C PRO A 290 5.79 8.45 -14.57
N GLU A 291 5.86 9.67 -15.08
CA GLU A 291 7.11 10.32 -15.50
C GLU A 291 8.00 10.63 -14.29
N ILE A 292 7.40 11.16 -13.21
CA ILE A 292 8.10 11.41 -11.95
C ILE A 292 8.60 10.09 -11.36
N PHE A 293 7.75 9.05 -11.39
CA PHE A 293 8.10 7.75 -10.86
C PHE A 293 9.33 7.15 -11.58
N ILE A 294 9.31 7.11 -12.91
CA ILE A 294 10.43 6.54 -13.70
C ILE A 294 11.72 7.33 -13.50
N ARG A 295 11.63 8.65 -13.40
CA ARG A 295 12.81 9.50 -13.19
C ARG A 295 13.46 9.24 -11.82
N ASP A 296 12.64 9.08 -10.79
CA ASP A 296 13.06 9.12 -9.40
C ASP A 296 13.19 7.75 -8.74
N LYS A 297 12.59 6.71 -9.35
CA LYS A 297 12.48 5.36 -8.77
C LYS A 297 12.69 4.28 -9.83
N LYS A 298 13.05 3.11 -9.36
CA LYS A 298 12.98 1.86 -10.11
C LYS A 298 12.18 0.83 -9.33
N TYR A 299 11.43 0.03 -10.03
CA TYR A 299 10.66 -1.06 -9.45
C TYR A 299 11.36 -2.38 -9.73
N MET A 300 11.67 -3.13 -8.68
CA MET A 300 12.53 -4.31 -8.76
C MET A 300 11.82 -5.55 -8.24
N LEU A 301 12.02 -6.66 -8.93
CA LEU A 301 11.76 -8.01 -8.42
C LEU A 301 13.10 -8.67 -8.13
N ILE A 302 13.34 -9.00 -6.87
CA ILE A 302 14.62 -9.51 -6.39
C ILE A 302 14.38 -10.76 -5.57
N THR A 303 15.18 -11.79 -5.81
CA THR A 303 15.23 -13.00 -4.97
C THR A 303 16.61 -13.11 -4.32
N LEU A 304 16.61 -13.16 -3.01
CA LEU A 304 17.80 -13.19 -2.16
C LEU A 304 17.90 -14.54 -1.46
N GLN A 305 19.12 -15.04 -1.29
CA GLN A 305 19.41 -16.25 -0.53
C GLN A 305 20.58 -15.99 0.42
N LEU A 306 20.51 -16.49 1.66
CA LEU A 306 21.64 -16.41 2.59
C LEU A 306 22.81 -17.25 2.06
N THR A 307 24.01 -16.68 2.09
CA THR A 307 25.24 -17.48 1.93
C THR A 307 25.39 -18.39 3.13
N ALA A 308 25.65 -19.66 2.86
CA ALA A 308 25.95 -20.68 3.89
C ALA A 308 27.19 -20.31 4.71
#